data_1ae3b3442c10119f23b76033c255e616
#
_entry.id   1ae3b3442c10119f23b76033c255e616
#
_cell.length_a   1.000
_cell.length_b   1.000
_cell.length_c   1.000
_cell.angle_alpha   90.00
_cell.angle_beta   90.00
_cell.angle_gamma   90.00
#
_symmetry.space_group_name_H-M   'P 1'
#
loop_
_entity.id
_entity.type
_entity.pdbx_description
1 polymer ?
#
loop_
_entity_poly.entity_id
_entity_poly.type
_entity_poly.pdbx_seq_one_letter_code
_entity_poly.pdbx_strand_id
1 'polypeptide(L)'
;AERVAHFGNHLWLMSNGDKLISFVYGSVTDDADLTDAMYENAAMHNEHGAWQMIFGVNTLPDYRRHGYAGKLIRRAIDDAKQQGRKGLVLTCKEKLIPYYTKFGFSDEGISDKSTHGNVAWHQMRLSF
;
A
#
# COMPACT_ATOMS: atom_id res chain seq x y z
N ALA A 1 19.16 -16.01 0.71
CA ALA A 1 19.21 -14.55 0.60
C ALA A 1 17.83 -13.96 0.40
N GLU A 2 17.63 -12.74 0.91
CA GLU A 2 16.37 -12.03 0.78
C GLU A 2 16.20 -11.55 -0.65
N ARG A 3 14.97 -11.62 -1.14
CA ARG A 3 14.67 -11.28 -2.51
C ARG A 3 13.34 -10.54 -2.61
N VAL A 4 13.33 -9.46 -3.41
CA VAL A 4 12.11 -8.72 -3.73
C VAL A 4 11.59 -9.21 -5.08
N ALA A 5 10.29 -9.47 -5.13
CA ALA A 5 9.59 -9.81 -6.35
C ALA A 5 8.24 -9.11 -6.36
N HIS A 6 7.67 -8.88 -7.54
CA HIS A 6 6.30 -8.42 -7.62
C HIS A 6 5.54 -9.17 -8.71
N PHE A 7 4.25 -9.36 -8.47
CA PHE A 7 3.37 -10.11 -9.35
C PHE A 7 2.16 -9.26 -9.69
N GLY A 8 1.71 -9.34 -10.95
CA GLY A 8 0.54 -8.60 -11.40
C GLY A 8 0.64 -7.09 -11.24
N ASN A 9 1.86 -6.56 -11.16
CA ASN A 9 2.17 -5.13 -11.00
C ASN A 9 1.68 -4.49 -9.69
N HIS A 10 0.97 -5.23 -8.81
CA HIS A 10 0.34 -4.66 -7.62
C HIS A 10 0.48 -5.55 -6.38
N LEU A 11 1.40 -6.49 -6.43
CA LEU A 11 1.79 -7.34 -5.31
C LEU A 11 3.30 -7.39 -5.24
N TRP A 12 3.88 -6.91 -4.15
CA TRP A 12 5.32 -6.87 -3.90
C TRP A 12 5.63 -7.81 -2.75
N LEU A 13 6.58 -8.71 -2.97
CA LEU A 13 6.95 -9.75 -2.01
C LEU A 13 8.42 -9.66 -1.66
N MET A 14 8.75 -9.97 -0.42
CA MET A 14 10.13 -10.20 0.01
C MET A 14 10.22 -11.60 0.62
N SER A 15 11.18 -12.37 0.16
CA SER A 15 11.37 -13.75 0.62
C SER A 15 12.82 -14.03 0.98
N ASN A 16 13.02 -15.04 1.84
CA ASN A 16 14.34 -15.57 2.18
C ASN A 16 14.26 -17.09 1.92
N GLY A 17 14.86 -17.54 0.82
CA GLY A 17 14.65 -18.89 0.33
C GLY A 17 13.18 -19.11 -0.03
N ASP A 18 12.57 -20.15 0.54
CA ASP A 18 11.16 -20.47 0.31
C ASP A 18 10.21 -19.76 1.28
N LYS A 19 10.76 -18.93 2.20
CA LYS A 19 9.96 -18.28 3.23
C LYS A 19 9.59 -16.88 2.83
N LEU A 20 8.28 -16.60 2.76
CA LEU A 20 7.74 -15.24 2.57
C LEU A 20 7.86 -14.48 3.87
N ILE A 21 8.55 -13.35 3.88
CA ILE A 21 8.80 -12.56 5.09
C ILE A 21 8.03 -11.24 5.13
N SER A 22 7.73 -10.65 3.98
CA SER A 22 6.98 -9.39 3.92
C SER A 22 6.24 -9.27 2.59
N PHE A 23 5.10 -8.59 2.59
CA PHE A 23 4.39 -8.29 1.35
C PHE A 23 3.59 -7.00 1.46
N VAL A 24 3.39 -6.37 0.28
CA VAL A 24 2.55 -5.20 0.09
C VAL A 24 1.66 -5.50 -1.11
N TYR A 25 0.37 -5.20 -1.02
CA TYR A 25 -0.54 -5.45 -2.13
C TYR A 25 -1.63 -4.38 -2.23
N GLY A 26 -2.20 -4.26 -3.41
CA GLY A 26 -3.26 -3.31 -3.65
C GLY A 26 -3.87 -3.46 -5.04
N SER A 27 -4.52 -2.40 -5.50
CA SER A 27 -5.08 -2.32 -6.85
C SER A 27 -4.90 -0.93 -7.42
N VAL A 28 -5.25 -0.76 -8.68
CA VAL A 28 -5.18 0.54 -9.37
C VAL A 28 -6.59 0.96 -9.76
N THR A 29 -6.89 2.25 -9.61
CA THR A 29 -8.21 2.79 -9.89
C THR A 29 -8.11 4.26 -10.31
N ASP A 30 -9.14 4.76 -10.97
CA ASP A 30 -9.26 6.19 -11.25
C ASP A 30 -9.89 6.96 -10.07
N ASP A 31 -10.47 6.26 -9.10
CA ASP A 31 -11.01 6.90 -7.90
C ASP A 31 -9.87 7.44 -7.05
N ALA A 32 -9.99 8.70 -6.66
CA ALA A 32 -8.93 9.36 -5.88
C ALA A 32 -8.88 8.89 -4.43
N ASP A 33 -9.97 8.37 -3.89
CA ASP A 33 -10.06 7.96 -2.50
C ASP A 33 -10.20 6.45 -2.37
N LEU A 34 -9.55 5.88 -1.34
CA LEU A 34 -9.66 4.46 -1.04
C LEU A 34 -10.96 4.19 -0.29
N THR A 35 -11.72 3.18 -0.74
CA THR A 35 -13.00 2.80 -0.15
C THR A 35 -13.01 1.34 0.28
N ASP A 36 -13.90 0.98 1.21
CA ASP A 36 -14.06 -0.40 1.67
C ASP A 36 -14.45 -1.35 0.52
N ALA A 37 -15.24 -0.87 -0.44
CA ALA A 37 -15.69 -1.68 -1.58
C ALA A 37 -14.51 -2.19 -2.41
N MET A 38 -13.41 -1.47 -2.48
CA MET A 38 -12.22 -1.87 -3.25
C MET A 38 -11.58 -3.15 -2.71
N TYR A 39 -11.67 -3.40 -1.41
CA TYR A 39 -11.14 -4.61 -0.78
C TYR A 39 -11.92 -5.87 -1.19
N GLU A 40 -13.21 -5.72 -1.49
CA GLU A 40 -14.13 -6.82 -1.72
C GLU A 40 -14.44 -7.05 -3.19
N ASN A 41 -14.22 -6.04 -4.04
CA ASN A 41 -14.63 -6.07 -5.43
C ASN A 41 -13.45 -5.89 -6.38
N ALA A 42 -12.88 -6.98 -6.85
CA ALA A 42 -11.76 -6.97 -7.80
C ALA A 42 -12.13 -6.28 -9.14
N ALA A 43 -13.41 -6.20 -9.47
CA ALA A 43 -13.84 -5.53 -10.69
C ALA A 43 -13.62 -4.01 -10.66
N MET A 44 -13.37 -3.43 -9.47
CA MET A 44 -13.02 -2.02 -9.34
C MET A 44 -11.58 -1.73 -9.75
N HIS A 45 -10.76 -2.76 -9.93
CA HIS A 45 -9.39 -2.59 -10.42
C HIS A 45 -9.40 -2.14 -11.87
N ASN A 46 -8.63 -1.11 -12.17
CA ASN A 46 -8.43 -0.60 -13.52
C ASN A 46 -6.93 -0.42 -13.76
N GLU A 47 -6.35 -1.28 -14.60
CA GLU A 47 -4.90 -1.28 -14.87
C GLU A 47 -4.41 0.05 -15.45
N HIS A 48 -5.28 0.83 -16.06
CA HIS A 48 -4.96 2.16 -16.58
C HIS A 48 -5.33 3.29 -15.62
N GLY A 49 -5.69 2.95 -14.39
CA GLY A 49 -6.11 3.92 -13.39
C GLY A 49 -4.99 4.87 -12.95
N ALA A 50 -5.39 6.02 -12.41
CA ALA A 50 -4.47 7.07 -12.02
C ALA A 50 -3.80 6.83 -10.65
N TRP A 51 -4.43 6.05 -9.77
CA TRP A 51 -3.99 5.90 -8.39
C TRP A 51 -3.70 4.46 -8.03
N GLN A 52 -2.52 4.23 -7.46
CA GLN A 52 -2.17 2.93 -6.87
C GLN A 52 -2.70 2.91 -5.43
N MET A 53 -3.69 2.06 -5.18
CA MET A 53 -4.17 1.83 -3.82
C MET A 53 -3.30 0.78 -3.15
N ILE A 54 -3.01 0.97 -1.87
CA ILE A 54 -2.30 0.00 -1.03
C ILE A 54 -3.31 -0.53 -0.01
N PHE A 55 -3.61 -1.82 -0.08
CA PHE A 55 -4.58 -2.47 0.79
C PHE A 55 -3.96 -3.10 2.02
N GLY A 56 -2.75 -3.61 1.90
CA GLY A 56 -2.10 -4.28 3.01
C GLY A 56 -0.60 -4.20 2.95
N VAL A 57 0.01 -4.05 4.13
CA VAL A 57 1.45 -4.06 4.35
C VAL A 57 1.70 -4.99 5.52
N ASN A 58 2.38 -6.11 5.27
CA ASN A 58 2.57 -7.14 6.29
C ASN A 58 4.01 -7.63 6.33
N THR A 59 4.48 -7.94 7.53
CA THR A 59 5.79 -8.53 7.78
C THR A 59 5.65 -9.57 8.88
N LEU A 60 6.29 -10.74 8.72
CA LEU A 60 6.31 -11.76 9.77
C LEU A 60 6.88 -11.18 11.05
N PRO A 61 6.36 -11.56 12.23
CA PRO A 61 6.80 -10.98 13.51
C PRO A 61 8.31 -11.04 13.73
N ASP A 62 8.95 -12.15 13.39
CA ASP A 62 10.41 -12.34 13.59
C ASP A 62 11.25 -11.47 12.66
N TYR A 63 10.65 -10.88 11.63
CA TYR A 63 11.35 -10.05 10.64
C TYR A 63 10.97 -8.58 10.74
N ARG A 64 10.17 -8.20 11.72
CA ARG A 64 9.79 -6.79 11.93
C ARG A 64 11.00 -5.99 12.41
N ARG A 65 10.94 -4.66 12.19
CA ARG A 65 11.98 -3.70 12.58
C ARG A 65 13.30 -3.86 11.82
N HIS A 66 13.30 -4.59 10.71
CA HIS A 66 14.45 -4.72 9.82
C HIS A 66 14.33 -3.86 8.56
N GLY A 67 13.25 -3.09 8.42
CA GLY A 67 13.03 -2.23 7.26
C GLY A 67 12.52 -2.94 6.02
N TYR A 68 12.09 -4.18 6.11
CA TYR A 68 11.64 -4.95 4.95
C TYR A 68 10.39 -4.38 4.31
N ALA A 69 9.36 -4.07 5.12
CA ALA A 69 8.14 -3.43 4.60
C ALA A 69 8.46 -2.10 3.95
N GLY A 70 9.37 -1.32 4.54
CA GLY A 70 9.79 -0.04 3.97
C GLY A 70 10.43 -0.18 2.59
N LYS A 71 11.25 -1.22 2.39
CA LYS A 71 11.83 -1.50 1.08
C LYS A 71 10.75 -1.80 0.03
N LEU A 72 9.72 -2.57 0.41
CA LEU A 72 8.61 -2.88 -0.48
C LEU A 72 7.76 -1.65 -0.79
N ILE A 73 7.51 -0.81 0.21
CA ILE A 73 6.77 0.45 0.02
C ILE A 73 7.51 1.35 -0.97
N ARG A 74 8.82 1.50 -0.82
CA ARG A 74 9.63 2.31 -1.75
C ARG A 74 9.60 1.73 -3.15
N ARG A 75 9.64 0.41 -3.29
CA ARG A 75 9.53 -0.24 -4.59
C ARG A 75 8.17 0.01 -5.23
N ALA A 76 7.10 -0.07 -4.43
CA ALA A 76 5.76 0.22 -4.93
C ALA A 76 5.65 1.67 -5.41
N ILE A 77 6.25 2.61 -4.69
CA ILE A 77 6.30 4.02 -5.08
C ILE A 77 7.03 4.18 -6.42
N ASP A 78 8.21 3.58 -6.55
CA ASP A 78 9.00 3.69 -7.78
C ASP A 78 8.27 3.08 -8.98
N ASP A 79 7.64 1.92 -8.79
CA ASP A 79 6.90 1.25 -9.84
C ASP A 79 5.68 2.09 -10.27
N ALA A 80 4.95 2.68 -9.33
CA ALA A 80 3.83 3.56 -9.65
C ALA A 80 4.27 4.79 -10.43
N LYS A 81 5.42 5.38 -10.09
CA LYS A 81 6.01 6.47 -10.86
C LYS A 81 6.31 6.07 -12.29
N GLN A 82 6.97 4.91 -12.46
CA GLN A 82 7.33 4.41 -13.80
C GLN A 82 6.10 4.08 -14.63
N GLN A 83 5.01 3.68 -14.00
CA GLN A 83 3.74 3.41 -14.67
C GLN A 83 2.94 4.66 -15.03
N GLY A 84 3.42 5.84 -14.62
CA GLY A 84 2.75 7.10 -14.92
C GLY A 84 1.54 7.40 -14.06
N ARG A 85 1.43 6.78 -12.88
CA ARG A 85 0.32 7.04 -11.95
C ARG A 85 0.45 8.44 -11.35
N LYS A 86 -0.65 8.97 -10.81
CA LYS A 86 -0.65 10.25 -10.11
C LYS A 86 -0.09 10.13 -8.68
N GLY A 87 -0.13 8.95 -8.11
CA GLY A 87 0.40 8.68 -6.78
C GLY A 87 -0.16 7.41 -6.18
N LEU A 88 -0.01 7.32 -4.85
CA LEU A 88 -0.46 6.17 -4.06
C LEU A 88 -1.38 6.65 -2.94
N VAL A 89 -2.35 5.81 -2.58
CA VAL A 89 -3.29 6.07 -1.49
C VAL A 89 -3.37 4.83 -0.60
N LEU A 90 -3.36 5.04 0.71
CA LEU A 90 -3.59 3.98 1.70
C LEU A 90 -4.43 4.52 2.84
N THR A 91 -4.93 3.62 3.68
CA THR A 91 -5.52 3.99 4.96
C THR A 91 -4.74 3.30 6.08
N CYS A 92 -4.62 3.96 7.22
CA CYS A 92 -3.91 3.43 8.38
C CYS A 92 -4.52 3.93 9.67
N LYS A 93 -4.18 3.25 10.76
CA LYS A 93 -4.51 3.72 12.11
C LYS A 93 -3.63 4.92 12.46
N GLU A 94 -4.11 5.78 13.34
CA GLU A 94 -3.43 7.00 13.74
C GLU A 94 -1.98 6.77 14.15
N LYS A 95 -1.70 5.70 14.88
CA LYS A 95 -0.34 5.40 15.37
C LYS A 95 0.67 5.15 14.25
N LEU A 96 0.21 4.86 13.03
CA LEU A 96 1.08 4.58 11.88
C LEU A 96 1.30 5.81 10.98
N ILE A 97 0.65 6.92 11.27
CA ILE A 97 0.83 8.16 10.49
C ILE A 97 2.30 8.58 10.41
N PRO A 98 3.07 8.62 11.53
CA PRO A 98 4.49 8.98 11.44
C PRO A 98 5.30 8.02 10.57
N TYR A 99 4.97 6.75 10.58
CA TYR A 99 5.64 5.74 9.78
C TYR A 99 5.48 6.03 8.27
N TYR A 100 4.24 6.23 7.81
CA TYR A 100 4.00 6.49 6.39
C TYR A 100 4.44 7.87 5.96
N THR A 101 4.43 8.85 6.85
CA THR A 101 4.94 10.20 6.55
C THR A 101 6.41 10.17 6.14
N LYS A 102 7.20 9.24 6.66
CA LYS A 102 8.60 9.08 6.27
C LYS A 102 8.78 8.79 4.78
N PHE A 103 7.79 8.18 4.13
CA PHE A 103 7.85 7.84 2.72
C PHE A 103 7.29 8.94 1.81
N GLY A 104 6.79 10.02 2.40
CA GLY A 104 6.24 11.15 1.66
C GLY A 104 4.72 11.20 1.63
N PHE A 105 4.03 10.30 2.32
CA PHE A 105 2.57 10.34 2.42
C PHE A 105 2.13 11.47 3.33
N SER A 106 1.04 12.13 2.96
CA SER A 106 0.40 13.16 3.76
C SER A 106 -0.90 12.65 4.35
N ASP A 107 -1.15 12.96 5.63
CA ASP A 107 -2.39 12.61 6.30
C ASP A 107 -3.53 13.50 5.82
N GLU A 108 -4.57 12.91 5.26
CA GLU A 108 -5.77 13.61 4.78
C GLU A 108 -6.91 13.56 5.80
N GLY A 109 -6.64 13.04 7.00
CA GLY A 109 -7.64 12.97 8.06
C GLY A 109 -8.40 11.64 8.06
N ILE A 110 -9.38 11.54 8.96
CA ILE A 110 -10.19 10.33 9.09
C ILE A 110 -11.07 10.17 7.85
N SER A 111 -11.00 8.97 7.25
CA SER A 111 -11.79 8.64 6.07
C SER A 111 -13.17 8.17 6.49
N ASP A 112 -14.22 8.77 5.91
CA ASP A 112 -15.59 8.30 6.06
C ASP A 112 -15.95 7.19 5.06
N LYS A 113 -15.03 6.88 4.15
CA LYS A 113 -15.19 5.84 3.11
C LYS A 113 -14.53 4.52 3.46
N SER A 114 -13.79 4.45 4.55
CA SER A 114 -13.11 3.26 5.05
C SER A 114 -13.45 3.09 6.52
N THR A 115 -14.38 2.17 6.81
CA THR A 115 -14.92 1.99 8.16
C THR A 115 -14.81 0.55 8.67
N HIS A 116 -14.13 -0.32 7.93
CA HIS A 116 -14.04 -1.73 8.29
C HIS A 116 -13.40 -1.91 9.68
N GLY A 117 -13.92 -2.86 10.45
CA GLY A 117 -13.41 -3.16 11.78
C GLY A 117 -13.76 -2.12 12.84
N ASN A 118 -14.69 -1.20 12.58
CA ASN A 118 -15.07 -0.11 13.49
C ASN A 118 -13.87 0.71 13.99
N VAL A 119 -12.88 0.89 13.14
CA VAL A 119 -11.65 1.61 13.43
C VAL A 119 -11.67 2.95 12.69
N ALA A 120 -11.13 3.98 13.32
CA ALA A 120 -10.90 5.26 12.65
C ALA A 120 -9.70 5.12 11.72
N TRP A 121 -9.94 5.11 10.42
CA TRP A 121 -8.91 5.00 9.40
C TRP A 121 -8.56 6.37 8.85
N HIS A 122 -7.27 6.71 8.88
CA HIS A 122 -6.75 7.92 8.24
C HIS A 122 -6.37 7.60 6.80
N GLN A 123 -6.85 8.42 5.87
CA GLN A 123 -6.40 8.30 4.48
C GLN A 123 -5.08 9.06 4.32
N MET A 124 -4.12 8.41 3.72
CA MET A 124 -2.84 9.03 3.42
C MET A 124 -2.56 8.95 1.93
N ARG A 125 -2.02 10.03 1.39
CA ARG A 125 -1.77 10.18 -0.04
C ARG A 125 -0.33 10.63 -0.30
N LEU A 126 0.30 10.00 -1.28
CA LEU A 126 1.55 10.46 -1.85
C LEU A 126 1.27 10.82 -3.30
N SER A 127 1.41 12.10 -3.63
CA SER A 127 1.20 12.61 -5.00
C SER A 127 2.55 12.87 -5.66
N PHE A 128 2.65 12.46 -6.89
CA PHE A 128 3.86 12.68 -7.68
C PHE A 128 3.92 14.05 -8.33
#